data_f006da766e5374fb7d20cd471b072d99
#
_entry.id   f006da766e5374fb7d20cd471b072d99
#
_cell.length_a   1.000
_cell.length_b   1.000
_cell.length_c   1.000
_cell.angle_alpha   90.00
_cell.angle_beta   90.00
_cell.angle_gamma   90.00
#
_symmetry.space_group_name_H-M   'P 1'
#
loop_
_entity.id
_entity.type
_entity.pdbx_description
1 polymer ?
#
loop_
_entity_poly.entity_id
_entity_poly.type
_entity_poly.pdbx_seq_one_letter_code
_entity_poly.pdbx_strand_id
1 'polypeptide(L)'
;MKYFREACCTSVEAVLAAERTGGRRIELCGRLEVGGVTPSETLLREVLAATSLPVNVLVRPRGGDFVYTEEEEQAMLESIRLCRSLGANGVVIGALTSAGHVDTPLMRRLVAAAKDSHPGLDPGSHPLSVTFHRAFDESADPFAALEDVIALGCDRLLTSGHAADAFAGRALIGELVRRAAGRIVVMAGCGVRPGNIAQIASDSGASEFHSSCISEDWV
;
A
#
# COMPACT_ATOMS: atom_id res chain seq x y z
N MET A 1 19.67 3.17 9.39
CA MET A 1 19.27 2.45 8.16
C MET A 1 19.18 3.43 7.00
N LYS A 2 19.68 3.08 5.82
CA LYS A 2 19.80 3.97 4.65
C LYS A 2 18.47 4.16 3.89
N TYR A 3 17.58 3.16 3.93
CA TYR A 3 16.35 3.11 3.11
C TYR A 3 15.10 3.17 3.99
N PHE A 4 14.03 3.82 3.50
CA PHE A 4 12.72 3.75 4.14
C PHE A 4 12.05 2.42 3.78
N ARG A 5 11.80 1.56 4.76
CA ARG A 5 11.21 0.25 4.57
C ARG A 5 9.81 0.18 5.20
N GLU A 6 8.82 -0.15 4.37
CA GLU A 6 7.50 -0.62 4.81
C GLU A 6 7.53 -2.15 4.90
N ALA A 7 7.08 -2.70 6.01
CA ALA A 7 7.00 -4.13 6.23
C ALA A 7 5.56 -4.63 6.11
N CYS A 8 5.33 -5.61 5.23
CA CYS A 8 4.05 -6.30 5.12
C CYS A 8 3.96 -7.36 6.23
N CYS A 9 2.96 -7.25 7.09
CA CYS A 9 2.79 -8.08 8.28
C CYS A 9 1.37 -8.65 8.37
N THR A 10 1.26 -9.87 8.92
CA THR A 10 -0.01 -10.57 9.11
C THR A 10 -0.27 -10.94 10.57
N SER A 11 0.59 -10.57 11.48
CA SER A 11 0.45 -10.82 12.92
C SER A 11 1.18 -9.76 13.76
N VAL A 12 0.86 -9.70 15.05
CA VAL A 12 1.54 -8.84 16.02
C VAL A 12 3.03 -9.18 16.12
N GLU A 13 3.37 -10.47 16.12
CA GLU A 13 4.77 -10.93 16.20
C GLU A 13 5.58 -10.45 15.00
N ALA A 14 4.97 -10.50 13.79
CA ALA A 14 5.60 -10.01 12.57
C ALA A 14 5.84 -8.50 12.63
N VAL A 15 4.88 -7.73 13.16
CA VAL A 15 5.02 -6.27 13.36
C VAL A 15 6.16 -5.95 14.31
N LEU A 16 6.23 -6.60 15.47
CA LEU A 16 7.30 -6.39 16.45
C LEU A 16 8.68 -6.82 15.90
N ALA A 17 8.72 -7.87 15.10
CA ALA A 17 9.95 -8.27 14.41
C ALA A 17 10.35 -7.26 13.34
N ALA A 18 9.40 -6.71 12.57
CA ALA A 18 9.66 -5.67 11.60
C ALA A 18 10.22 -4.39 12.25
N GLU A 19 9.69 -4.01 13.40
CA GLU A 19 10.18 -2.87 14.18
C GLU A 19 11.62 -3.09 14.66
N ARG A 20 11.92 -4.26 15.25
CA ARG A 20 13.30 -4.62 15.66
C ARG A 20 14.29 -4.63 14.50
N THR A 21 13.86 -5.03 13.32
CA THR A 21 14.70 -5.07 12.11
C THR A 21 14.66 -3.77 11.29
N GLY A 22 14.22 -2.66 11.90
CA GLY A 22 14.29 -1.32 11.34
C GLY A 22 13.25 -1.02 10.27
N GLY A 23 12.09 -1.70 10.28
CA GLY A 23 10.89 -1.25 9.60
C GLY A 23 10.47 0.12 10.10
N ARG A 24 9.97 0.95 9.22
CA ARG A 24 9.58 2.33 9.55
C ARG A 24 8.08 2.60 9.33
N ARG A 25 7.40 1.68 8.69
CA ARG A 25 5.95 1.65 8.48
C ARG A 25 5.51 0.20 8.32
N ILE A 26 4.31 -0.10 8.74
CA ILE A 26 3.67 -1.40 8.59
C ILE A 26 2.58 -1.29 7.53
N GLU A 27 2.54 -2.27 6.60
CA GLU A 27 1.32 -2.62 5.90
C GLU A 27 0.73 -3.84 6.59
N LEU A 28 -0.44 -3.68 7.21
CA LEU A 28 -1.15 -4.77 7.86
C LEU A 28 -2.12 -5.42 6.89
N CYS A 29 -2.00 -6.72 6.69
CA CYS A 29 -2.91 -7.50 5.85
C CYS A 29 -3.24 -8.85 6.49
N GLY A 30 -4.25 -9.52 5.94
CA GLY A 30 -4.54 -10.94 6.20
C GLY A 30 -4.21 -11.78 4.97
N ARG A 31 -4.05 -13.08 5.14
CA ARG A 31 -4.04 -14.08 4.06
C ARG A 31 -3.09 -13.77 2.89
N LEU A 32 -1.80 -13.68 3.18
CA LEU A 32 -0.76 -13.44 2.15
C LEU A 32 -0.73 -14.52 1.05
N GLU A 33 -1.20 -15.72 1.32
CA GLU A 33 -1.28 -16.84 0.35
C GLU A 33 -2.20 -16.55 -0.85
N VAL A 34 -3.12 -15.57 -0.71
CA VAL A 34 -3.98 -15.09 -1.80
C VAL A 34 -3.60 -13.67 -2.27
N GLY A 35 -2.39 -13.22 -1.93
CA GLY A 35 -1.89 -11.89 -2.27
C GLY A 35 -2.29 -10.79 -1.28
N GLY A 36 -2.81 -11.17 -0.10
CA GLY A 36 -3.27 -10.25 0.94
C GLY A 36 -4.72 -9.82 0.76
N VAL A 37 -5.43 -9.73 1.88
CA VAL A 37 -6.80 -9.18 1.98
C VAL A 37 -6.90 -8.29 3.22
N THR A 38 -8.02 -7.61 3.40
CA THR A 38 -8.32 -6.83 4.60
C THR A 38 -8.15 -7.69 5.87
N PRO A 39 -7.35 -7.24 6.84
CA PRO A 39 -7.18 -7.97 8.10
C PRO A 39 -8.47 -7.90 8.94
N SER A 40 -8.59 -8.81 9.93
CA SER A 40 -9.69 -8.74 10.89
C SER A 40 -9.59 -7.49 11.77
N GLU A 41 -10.73 -6.99 12.24
CA GLU A 41 -10.77 -5.89 13.22
C GLU A 41 -9.96 -6.21 14.48
N THR A 42 -10.05 -7.45 14.98
CA THR A 42 -9.30 -7.90 16.16
C THR A 42 -7.81 -7.73 15.94
N LEU A 43 -7.27 -8.25 14.81
CA LEU A 43 -5.85 -8.11 14.50
C LEU A 43 -5.43 -6.63 14.37
N LEU A 44 -6.27 -5.79 13.73
CA LEU A 44 -5.97 -4.36 13.61
C LEU A 44 -5.87 -3.69 14.99
N ARG A 45 -6.82 -3.96 15.91
CA ARG A 45 -6.78 -3.43 17.27
C ARG A 45 -5.54 -3.88 18.03
N GLU A 46 -5.20 -5.17 17.97
CA GLU A 46 -4.02 -5.73 18.62
C GLU A 46 -2.72 -5.10 18.11
N VAL A 47 -2.59 -4.92 16.79
CA VAL A 47 -1.41 -4.30 16.17
C VAL A 47 -1.29 -2.83 16.54
N LEU A 48 -2.39 -2.06 16.48
CA LEU A 48 -2.37 -0.64 16.86
C LEU A 48 -2.00 -0.42 18.34
N ALA A 49 -2.33 -1.39 19.21
CA ALA A 49 -1.92 -1.35 20.61
C ALA A 49 -0.45 -1.79 20.84
N ALA A 50 0.14 -2.55 19.92
CA ALA A 50 1.43 -3.20 20.11
C ALA A 50 2.62 -2.39 19.55
N THR A 51 2.41 -1.48 18.61
CA THR A 51 3.50 -0.71 17.97
C THR A 51 3.22 0.78 17.92
N SER A 52 4.29 1.57 17.92
CA SER A 52 4.23 3.01 17.64
C SER A 52 4.53 3.36 16.19
N LEU A 53 4.88 2.38 15.35
CA LEU A 53 5.10 2.62 13.93
C LEU A 53 3.78 2.98 13.22
N PRO A 54 3.83 3.82 12.19
CA PRO A 54 2.67 4.06 11.35
C PRO A 54 2.14 2.75 10.75
N VAL A 55 0.83 2.51 10.86
CA VAL A 55 0.14 1.32 10.33
C VAL A 55 -0.77 1.72 9.20
N ASN A 56 -0.48 1.25 7.99
CA ASN A 56 -1.37 1.28 6.84
C ASN A 56 -2.08 -0.07 6.73
N VAL A 57 -3.36 -0.06 6.41
CA VAL A 57 -4.19 -1.27 6.38
C VAL A 57 -4.56 -1.60 4.94
N LEU A 58 -4.29 -2.82 4.51
CA LEU A 58 -4.77 -3.31 3.22
C LEU A 58 -6.30 -3.41 3.24
N VAL A 59 -6.95 -2.73 2.33
CA VAL A 59 -8.40 -2.80 2.11
C VAL A 59 -8.65 -3.47 0.77
N ARG A 60 -8.78 -4.79 0.81
CA ARG A 60 -9.02 -5.68 -0.33
C ARG A 60 -9.95 -6.81 0.13
N PRO A 61 -11.19 -6.87 -0.36
CA PRO A 61 -12.21 -7.80 0.18
C PRO A 61 -11.89 -9.26 -0.11
N ARG A 62 -11.21 -9.55 -1.22
CA ARG A 62 -10.86 -10.91 -1.67
C ARG A 62 -9.55 -10.97 -2.44
N GLY A 63 -9.00 -12.14 -2.62
CA GLY A 63 -7.98 -12.45 -3.61
C GLY A 63 -8.53 -12.46 -5.04
N GLY A 64 -7.67 -12.71 -6.02
CA GLY A 64 -8.01 -12.67 -7.45
C GLY A 64 -7.85 -11.27 -8.05
N ASP A 65 -8.68 -10.93 -9.02
CA ASP A 65 -8.63 -9.66 -9.75
C ASP A 65 -8.97 -8.44 -8.87
N PHE A 66 -8.93 -7.26 -9.49
CA PHE A 66 -9.19 -5.98 -8.82
C PHE A 66 -10.43 -5.28 -9.39
N VAL A 67 -11.35 -6.05 -10.01
CA VAL A 67 -12.64 -5.58 -10.51
C VAL A 67 -13.71 -5.92 -9.47
N TYR A 68 -14.27 -4.93 -8.82
CA TYR A 68 -15.15 -5.12 -7.67
C TYR A 68 -16.62 -4.91 -7.99
N THR A 69 -17.48 -5.66 -7.28
CA THR A 69 -18.93 -5.45 -7.29
C THR A 69 -19.33 -4.29 -6.36
N GLU A 70 -20.62 -3.88 -6.44
CA GLU A 70 -21.15 -2.85 -5.53
C GLU A 70 -21.10 -3.29 -4.06
N GLU A 71 -21.34 -4.58 -3.76
CA GLU A 71 -21.25 -5.14 -2.42
C GLU A 71 -19.79 -5.10 -1.89
N GLU A 72 -18.83 -5.42 -2.76
CA GLU A 72 -17.40 -5.36 -2.42
C GLU A 72 -16.95 -3.91 -2.20
N GLU A 73 -17.44 -2.96 -3.00
CA GLU A 73 -17.22 -1.53 -2.77
C GLU A 73 -17.73 -1.08 -1.39
N GLN A 74 -18.96 -1.48 -1.02
CA GLN A 74 -19.51 -1.14 0.29
C GLN A 74 -18.66 -1.71 1.43
N ALA A 75 -18.21 -2.96 1.32
CA ALA A 75 -17.32 -3.57 2.29
C ALA A 75 -15.96 -2.83 2.39
N MET A 76 -15.42 -2.34 1.27
CA MET A 76 -14.20 -1.53 1.27
C MET A 76 -14.42 -0.17 1.95
N LEU A 77 -15.53 0.50 1.69
CA LEU A 77 -15.89 1.77 2.34
C LEU A 77 -16.07 1.60 3.86
N GLU A 78 -16.72 0.53 4.30
CA GLU A 78 -16.87 0.21 5.72
C GLU A 78 -15.51 -0.06 6.38
N SER A 79 -14.64 -0.82 5.71
CA SER A 79 -13.28 -1.08 6.18
C SER A 79 -12.45 0.20 6.33
N ILE A 80 -12.56 1.16 5.39
CA ILE A 80 -11.88 2.45 5.47
C ILE A 80 -12.38 3.26 6.68
N ARG A 81 -13.71 3.29 6.91
CA ARG A 81 -14.30 3.98 8.07
C ARG A 81 -13.82 3.34 9.38
N LEU A 82 -13.78 2.01 9.45
CA LEU A 82 -13.26 1.27 10.60
C LEU A 82 -11.77 1.62 10.85
N CYS A 83 -10.92 1.57 9.82
CA CYS A 83 -9.51 1.93 9.95
C CYS A 83 -9.34 3.34 10.55
N ARG A 84 -10.13 4.30 10.08
CA ARG A 84 -10.12 5.66 10.61
C ARG A 84 -10.55 5.69 12.08
N SER A 85 -11.66 5.05 12.43
CA SER A 85 -12.21 5.06 13.81
C SER A 85 -11.26 4.42 14.82
N LEU A 86 -10.40 3.50 14.36
CA LEU A 86 -9.40 2.83 15.18
C LEU A 86 -8.06 3.56 15.24
N GLY A 87 -7.88 4.62 14.45
CA GLY A 87 -6.65 5.42 14.45
C GLY A 87 -5.51 4.85 13.60
N ALA A 88 -5.82 4.05 12.56
CA ALA A 88 -4.83 3.67 11.57
C ALA A 88 -4.25 4.91 10.85
N ASN A 89 -3.03 4.83 10.35
CA ASN A 89 -2.35 5.95 9.71
C ASN A 89 -2.66 6.06 8.21
N GLY A 90 -3.07 4.96 7.58
CA GLY A 90 -3.38 4.94 6.16
C GLY A 90 -4.11 3.68 5.73
N VAL A 91 -4.51 3.68 4.47
CA VAL A 91 -5.09 2.53 3.79
C VAL A 91 -4.36 2.25 2.48
N VAL A 92 -4.34 0.98 2.11
CA VAL A 92 -3.74 0.48 0.88
C VAL A 92 -4.87 -0.10 0.04
N ILE A 93 -5.17 0.53 -1.08
CA ILE A 93 -6.33 0.28 -1.93
C ILE A 93 -5.94 0.27 -3.40
N GLY A 94 -6.79 -0.27 -4.26
CA GLY A 94 -6.62 -0.20 -5.71
C GLY A 94 -7.74 -0.96 -6.40
N ALA A 95 -8.26 -0.42 -7.48
CA ALA A 95 -9.30 -1.01 -8.29
C ALA A 95 -9.04 -0.78 -9.78
N LEU A 96 -9.36 -1.77 -10.57
CA LEU A 96 -9.28 -1.73 -12.03
C LEU A 96 -10.66 -2.00 -12.65
N THR A 97 -10.84 -1.50 -13.85
CA THR A 97 -11.93 -1.94 -14.72
C THR A 97 -11.59 -3.29 -15.37
N SER A 98 -12.57 -3.96 -15.95
CA SER A 98 -12.34 -5.19 -16.73
C SER A 98 -11.44 -5.00 -17.96
N ALA A 99 -11.22 -3.76 -18.40
CA ALA A 99 -10.29 -3.40 -19.46
C ALA A 99 -8.87 -3.12 -18.96
N GLY A 100 -8.61 -3.27 -17.64
CA GLY A 100 -7.30 -3.03 -17.03
C GLY A 100 -6.97 -1.55 -16.80
N HIS A 101 -7.92 -0.65 -16.92
CA HIS A 101 -7.71 0.75 -16.53
C HIS A 101 -8.00 0.97 -15.04
N VAL A 102 -7.40 1.97 -14.43
CA VAL A 102 -7.77 2.36 -13.06
C VAL A 102 -9.27 2.71 -13.02
N ASP A 103 -10.02 2.07 -12.12
CA ASP A 103 -11.43 2.42 -11.90
C ASP A 103 -11.51 3.74 -11.15
N THR A 104 -11.36 4.85 -11.88
CA THR A 104 -11.31 6.18 -11.29
C THR A 104 -12.61 6.60 -10.60
N PRO A 105 -13.83 6.20 -11.03
CA PRO A 105 -15.06 6.42 -10.29
C PRO A 105 -15.07 5.75 -8.91
N LEU A 106 -14.75 4.47 -8.84
CA LEU A 106 -14.66 3.72 -7.59
C LEU A 106 -13.54 4.28 -6.71
N MET A 107 -12.32 4.42 -7.26
CA MET A 107 -11.17 4.94 -6.52
C MET A 107 -11.42 6.33 -5.94
N ARG A 108 -12.12 7.21 -6.65
CA ARG A 108 -12.47 8.55 -6.14
C ARG A 108 -13.33 8.46 -4.88
N ARG A 109 -14.30 7.53 -4.81
CA ARG A 109 -15.13 7.33 -3.61
C ARG A 109 -14.30 6.77 -2.45
N LEU A 110 -13.42 5.79 -2.70
CA LEU A 110 -12.54 5.21 -1.67
C LEU A 110 -11.54 6.24 -1.13
N VAL A 111 -10.89 7.02 -2.02
CA VAL A 111 -9.95 8.08 -1.61
C VAL A 111 -10.68 9.18 -0.84
N ALA A 112 -11.86 9.61 -1.30
CA ALA A 112 -12.68 10.58 -0.55
C ALA A 112 -13.00 10.04 0.85
N ALA A 113 -13.45 8.78 0.97
CA ALA A 113 -13.70 8.15 2.26
C ALA A 113 -12.45 8.11 3.15
N ALA A 114 -11.26 7.93 2.60
CA ALA A 114 -10.00 7.93 3.35
C ALA A 114 -9.55 9.34 3.77
N LYS A 115 -9.72 10.33 2.90
CA LYS A 115 -9.22 11.70 3.09
C LYS A 115 -10.22 12.63 3.79
N ASP A 116 -11.51 12.25 3.86
CA ASP A 116 -12.55 13.10 4.44
C ASP A 116 -12.32 13.34 5.93
N SER A 117 -12.10 14.58 6.28
CA SER A 117 -11.88 15.05 7.65
C SER A 117 -13.10 15.86 8.11
N HIS A 118 -14.29 15.24 8.24
CA HIS A 118 -15.44 15.93 8.78
C HIS A 118 -15.23 16.20 10.28
N PRO A 119 -15.20 17.48 10.72
CA PRO A 119 -14.99 17.86 12.12
C PRO A 119 -16.08 17.40 13.09
N GLY A 120 -17.11 16.72 12.59
CA GLY A 120 -18.29 16.34 13.36
C GLY A 120 -18.38 14.85 13.74
N LEU A 121 -17.50 13.97 13.23
CA LEU A 121 -17.66 12.52 13.42
C LEU A 121 -16.74 11.93 14.49
N ASP A 122 -15.58 12.53 14.75
CA ASP A 122 -14.71 12.13 15.86
C ASP A 122 -13.62 13.19 16.09
N PRO A 123 -13.47 13.77 17.30
CA PRO A 123 -12.47 14.83 17.56
C PRO A 123 -11.01 14.39 17.41
N GLY A 124 -10.74 13.10 17.17
CA GLY A 124 -9.40 12.53 16.98
C GLY A 124 -9.12 12.01 15.57
N SER A 125 -10.08 12.06 14.64
CA SER A 125 -9.86 11.49 13.30
C SER A 125 -9.02 12.42 12.42
N HIS A 126 -7.87 11.90 11.97
CA HIS A 126 -7.04 12.56 10.95
C HIS A 126 -7.27 11.92 9.57
N PRO A 127 -6.99 12.65 8.46
CA PRO A 127 -7.02 12.07 7.12
C PRO A 127 -6.06 10.86 7.05
N LEU A 128 -6.53 9.76 6.47
CA LEU A 128 -5.69 8.59 6.23
C LEU A 128 -4.78 8.83 5.02
N SER A 129 -3.54 8.39 5.08
CA SER A 129 -2.72 8.32 3.88
C SER A 129 -3.22 7.20 2.96
N VAL A 130 -3.10 7.39 1.65
CA VAL A 130 -3.60 6.43 0.65
C VAL A 130 -2.44 5.92 -0.20
N THR A 131 -2.24 4.60 -0.18
CA THR A 131 -1.33 3.90 -1.10
C THR A 131 -2.16 3.16 -2.14
N PHE A 132 -1.88 3.37 -3.43
CA PHE A 132 -2.40 2.51 -4.50
C PHE A 132 -1.53 1.26 -4.57
N HIS A 133 -2.13 0.09 -4.39
CA HIS A 133 -1.40 -1.17 -4.30
C HIS A 133 -1.05 -1.77 -5.67
N ARG A 134 -0.54 -3.02 -5.65
CA ARG A 134 -0.06 -3.75 -6.84
C ARG A 134 -1.13 -4.10 -7.90
N ALA A 135 -2.40 -3.71 -7.75
CA ALA A 135 -3.32 -3.65 -8.88
C ALA A 135 -2.72 -2.84 -10.05
N PHE A 136 -1.85 -1.88 -9.74
CA PHE A 136 -1.10 -1.13 -10.72
C PHE A 136 -0.30 -2.02 -11.69
N ASP A 137 0.28 -3.10 -11.18
CA ASP A 137 1.10 -4.02 -12.00
C ASP A 137 0.26 -4.87 -12.98
N GLU A 138 -1.07 -4.83 -12.85
CA GLU A 138 -2.04 -5.46 -13.76
C GLU A 138 -2.74 -4.44 -14.68
N SER A 139 -2.36 -3.17 -14.61
CA SER A 139 -2.94 -2.14 -15.47
C SER A 139 -2.49 -2.29 -16.92
N ALA A 140 -3.37 -1.93 -17.86
CA ALA A 140 -3.09 -2.03 -19.30
C ALA A 140 -2.00 -1.05 -19.78
N ASP A 141 -1.91 0.12 -19.15
CA ASP A 141 -0.90 1.14 -19.46
C ASP A 141 -0.39 1.75 -18.14
N PRO A 142 0.87 1.48 -17.74
CA PRO A 142 1.43 1.98 -16.49
C PRO A 142 1.57 3.50 -16.45
N PHE A 143 1.69 4.16 -17.58
CA PHE A 143 1.86 5.61 -17.60
C PHE A 143 0.53 6.34 -17.46
N ALA A 144 -0.52 5.84 -18.12
CA ALA A 144 -1.88 6.33 -17.92
C ALA A 144 -2.33 6.07 -16.47
N ALA A 145 -2.10 4.86 -15.96
CA ALA A 145 -2.43 4.50 -14.58
C ALA A 145 -1.68 5.38 -13.55
N LEU A 146 -0.42 5.74 -13.78
CA LEU A 146 0.32 6.66 -12.92
C LEU A 146 -0.37 8.03 -12.84
N GLU A 147 -0.77 8.61 -13.97
CA GLU A 147 -1.43 9.91 -13.98
C GLU A 147 -2.81 9.84 -13.31
N ASP A 148 -3.57 8.76 -13.52
CA ASP A 148 -4.85 8.54 -12.83
C ASP A 148 -4.67 8.49 -11.32
N VAL A 149 -3.68 7.71 -10.82
CA VAL A 149 -3.40 7.56 -9.40
C VAL A 149 -2.94 8.88 -8.76
N ILE A 150 -2.16 9.68 -9.48
CA ILE A 150 -1.76 11.04 -9.06
C ILE A 150 -2.98 11.96 -9.01
N ALA A 151 -3.82 11.96 -10.06
CA ALA A 151 -5.01 12.80 -10.13
C ALA A 151 -6.06 12.46 -9.05
N LEU A 152 -6.10 11.20 -8.61
CA LEU A 152 -6.93 10.73 -7.49
C LEU A 152 -6.44 11.25 -6.13
N GLY A 153 -5.22 11.78 -6.04
CA GLY A 153 -4.64 12.28 -4.79
C GLY A 153 -4.11 11.17 -3.87
N CYS A 154 -3.70 10.04 -4.41
CA CYS A 154 -2.96 9.04 -3.64
C CYS A 154 -1.59 9.58 -3.21
N ASP A 155 -1.15 9.18 -2.02
CA ASP A 155 0.15 9.62 -1.48
C ASP A 155 1.30 8.73 -1.97
N ARG A 156 0.99 7.46 -2.27
CA ARG A 156 1.97 6.45 -2.70
C ARG A 156 1.40 5.53 -3.77
N LEU A 157 2.31 5.04 -4.58
CA LEU A 157 2.09 3.98 -5.56
C LEU A 157 3.04 2.83 -5.24
N LEU A 158 2.51 1.64 -4.94
CA LEU A 158 3.28 0.41 -4.75
C LEU A 158 3.30 -0.40 -6.05
N THR A 159 4.49 -0.71 -6.56
CA THR A 159 4.65 -1.44 -7.81
C THR A 159 5.89 -2.34 -7.83
N SER A 160 5.81 -3.43 -8.57
CA SER A 160 6.97 -4.23 -9.01
C SER A 160 7.52 -3.79 -10.37
N GLY A 161 6.96 -2.72 -10.97
CA GLY A 161 7.32 -2.28 -12.31
C GLY A 161 6.79 -3.19 -13.40
N HIS A 162 5.53 -3.70 -13.26
CA HIS A 162 4.91 -4.64 -14.21
C HIS A 162 5.77 -5.89 -14.49
N ALA A 163 6.58 -6.30 -13.52
CA ALA A 163 7.46 -7.46 -13.64
C ALA A 163 7.21 -8.45 -12.50
N ALA A 164 7.86 -9.61 -12.57
CA ALA A 164 7.72 -10.65 -11.55
C ALA A 164 8.13 -10.17 -10.15
N ASP A 165 9.10 -9.26 -10.09
CA ASP A 165 9.56 -8.60 -8.86
C ASP A 165 10.15 -7.22 -9.15
N ALA A 166 10.38 -6.43 -8.09
CA ALA A 166 10.91 -5.07 -8.20
C ALA A 166 12.34 -5.01 -8.76
N PHE A 167 13.13 -6.08 -8.64
CA PHE A 167 14.46 -6.12 -9.23
C PHE A 167 14.39 -6.26 -10.75
N ALA A 168 13.52 -7.11 -11.26
CA ALA A 168 13.28 -7.26 -12.69
C ALA A 168 12.65 -5.97 -13.27
N GLY A 169 11.70 -5.36 -12.55
CA GLY A 169 10.97 -4.17 -12.99
C GLY A 169 11.65 -2.82 -12.69
N ARG A 170 12.86 -2.82 -12.13
CA ARG A 170 13.53 -1.59 -11.66
C ARG A 170 13.70 -0.49 -12.71
N ALA A 171 13.81 -0.87 -13.99
CA ALA A 171 13.90 0.10 -15.09
C ALA A 171 12.59 0.87 -15.27
N LEU A 172 11.44 0.17 -15.27
CA LEU A 172 10.12 0.81 -15.35
C LEU A 172 9.82 1.60 -14.06
N ILE A 173 10.19 1.06 -12.88
CA ILE A 173 10.06 1.81 -11.61
C ILE A 173 10.82 3.14 -11.72
N GLY A 174 12.03 3.14 -12.29
CA GLY A 174 12.81 4.36 -12.51
C GLY A 174 12.13 5.34 -13.46
N GLU A 175 11.50 4.87 -14.52
CA GLU A 175 10.72 5.73 -15.43
C GLU A 175 9.49 6.32 -14.70
N LEU A 176 8.80 5.52 -13.88
CA LEU A 176 7.66 5.97 -13.07
C LEU A 176 8.10 7.03 -12.05
N VAL A 177 9.23 6.84 -11.37
CA VAL A 177 9.81 7.83 -10.45
C VAL A 177 10.09 9.16 -11.17
N ARG A 178 10.70 9.11 -12.36
CA ARG A 178 10.98 10.33 -13.15
C ARG A 178 9.69 11.03 -13.57
N ARG A 179 8.70 10.29 -14.08
CA ARG A 179 7.42 10.85 -14.51
C ARG A 179 6.58 11.36 -13.36
N ALA A 180 6.61 10.68 -12.21
CA ALA A 180 5.96 11.14 -10.99
C ALA A 180 6.46 12.53 -10.56
N ALA A 181 7.75 12.84 -10.78
CA ALA A 181 8.37 14.16 -10.54
C ALA A 181 8.04 14.72 -9.13
N GLY A 182 7.98 13.84 -8.12
CA GLY A 182 7.65 14.19 -6.74
C GLY A 182 6.17 14.43 -6.45
N ARG A 183 5.27 14.26 -7.42
CA ARG A 183 3.81 14.39 -7.23
C ARG A 183 3.21 13.24 -6.42
N ILE A 184 3.86 12.09 -6.42
CA ILE A 184 3.52 10.89 -5.65
C ILE A 184 4.81 10.13 -5.31
N VAL A 185 4.81 9.41 -4.19
CA VAL A 185 5.91 8.50 -3.85
C VAL A 185 5.72 7.18 -4.60
N VAL A 186 6.67 6.82 -5.47
CA VAL A 186 6.71 5.49 -6.10
C VAL A 186 7.52 4.57 -5.19
N MET A 187 6.84 3.60 -4.60
CA MET A 187 7.39 2.61 -3.68
C MET A 187 7.65 1.29 -4.41
N ALA A 188 8.90 0.83 -4.40
CA ALA A 188 9.26 -0.44 -5.00
C ALA A 188 8.87 -1.61 -4.08
N GLY A 189 8.13 -2.58 -4.61
CA GLY A 189 7.68 -3.74 -3.84
C GLY A 189 7.64 -5.03 -4.65
N CYS A 190 7.41 -6.15 -3.97
CA CYS A 190 7.56 -7.50 -4.46
C CYS A 190 9.03 -7.93 -4.59
N GLY A 191 9.43 -8.93 -3.82
CA GLY A 191 10.76 -9.51 -3.89
C GLY A 191 11.91 -8.62 -3.37
N VAL A 192 11.62 -7.49 -2.73
CA VAL A 192 12.65 -6.65 -2.10
C VAL A 192 13.25 -7.38 -0.89
N ARG A 193 14.59 -7.45 -0.85
CA ARG A 193 15.39 -8.16 0.16
C ARG A 193 16.64 -7.35 0.52
N PRO A 194 17.30 -7.64 1.66
CA PRO A 194 18.57 -6.99 2.02
C PRO A 194 19.61 -7.04 0.90
N GLY A 195 19.69 -8.17 0.19
CA GLY A 195 20.69 -8.40 -0.86
C GLY A 195 20.43 -7.66 -2.19
N ASN A 196 19.23 -7.12 -2.43
CA ASN A 196 18.90 -6.47 -3.71
C ASN A 196 18.43 -5.02 -3.59
N ILE A 197 18.05 -4.55 -2.40
CA ILE A 197 17.49 -3.21 -2.20
C ILE A 197 18.43 -2.10 -2.67
N ALA A 198 19.74 -2.27 -2.47
CA ALA A 198 20.73 -1.27 -2.89
C ALA A 198 20.75 -1.09 -4.41
N GLN A 199 20.67 -2.19 -5.16
CA GLN A 199 20.63 -2.15 -6.62
C GLN A 199 19.31 -1.59 -7.14
N ILE A 200 18.16 -2.02 -6.55
CA ILE A 200 16.85 -1.47 -6.90
C ILE A 200 16.84 0.04 -6.67
N ALA A 201 17.32 0.51 -5.52
CA ALA A 201 17.38 1.94 -5.21
C ALA A 201 18.28 2.73 -6.19
N SER A 202 19.47 2.20 -6.50
CA SER A 202 20.41 2.83 -7.41
C SER A 202 19.85 2.96 -8.83
N ASP A 203 19.21 1.90 -9.34
CA ASP A 203 18.75 1.84 -10.74
C ASP A 203 17.41 2.56 -10.93
N SER A 204 16.53 2.55 -9.91
CA SER A 204 15.19 3.14 -10.02
C SER A 204 15.08 4.55 -9.43
N GLY A 205 15.94 4.94 -8.50
CA GLY A 205 15.78 6.17 -7.73
C GLY A 205 14.62 6.14 -6.73
N ALA A 206 13.98 4.98 -6.52
CA ALA A 206 12.95 4.84 -5.48
C ALA A 206 13.52 5.09 -4.09
N SER A 207 12.77 5.77 -3.24
CA SER A 207 13.17 6.12 -1.87
C SER A 207 12.46 5.29 -0.79
N GLU A 208 11.35 4.67 -1.12
CA GLU A 208 10.56 3.79 -0.24
C GLU A 208 10.48 2.38 -0.83
N PHE A 209 10.53 1.39 0.04
CA PHE A 209 10.60 -0.03 -0.32
C PHE A 209 9.65 -0.84 0.52
N HIS A 210 8.86 -1.71 -0.12
CA HIS A 210 7.92 -2.60 0.52
C HIS A 210 8.46 -4.03 0.51
N SER A 211 8.44 -4.70 1.65
CA SER A 211 8.94 -6.08 1.78
C SER A 211 8.14 -6.88 2.80
N SER A 212 7.79 -8.11 2.45
CA SER A 212 7.31 -9.13 3.39
C SER A 212 8.45 -9.92 4.05
N CYS A 213 9.70 -9.65 3.68
CA CYS A 213 10.87 -10.25 4.32
C CYS A 213 11.14 -9.54 5.65
N ILE A 214 10.95 -10.27 6.74
CA ILE A 214 11.31 -9.84 8.09
C ILE A 214 12.50 -10.69 8.50
N SER A 215 13.72 -10.16 8.29
CA SER A 215 14.99 -10.82 8.53
C SER A 215 15.91 -9.92 9.34
N GLU A 216 16.73 -10.50 10.21
CA GLU A 216 17.78 -9.77 10.94
C GLU A 216 18.84 -9.18 10.00
N ASP A 217 18.96 -9.67 8.77
CA ASP A 217 19.87 -9.13 7.75
C ASP A 217 19.54 -7.70 7.31
N TRP A 218 18.41 -7.14 7.78
CA TRP A 218 18.07 -5.73 7.55
C TRP A 218 18.82 -4.73 8.45
N VAL A 219 19.44 -5.21 9.53
CA VAL A 219 20.07 -4.37 10.57
C VAL A 219 21.54 -4.12 10.24
#